data_12b49efa26f6f1fc51354ff24d81c09e
#
_entry.id   12b49efa26f6f1fc51354ff24d81c09e
#
_cell.length_a   1.000
_cell.length_b   1.000
_cell.length_c   1.000
_cell.angle_alpha   90.00
_cell.angle_beta   90.00
_cell.angle_gamma   90.00
#
_symmetry.space_group_name_H-M   'P 1'
#
loop_
_entity.id
_entity.type
_entity.pdbx_description
1 polymer ?
#
loop_
_entity_poly.entity_id
_entity_poly.type
_entity_poly.pdbx_seq_one_letter_code
_entity_poly.pdbx_strand_id
1 'polypeptide(L)'
;LTASNVLAHIYQADGMLSGAAAMLRSAVHDLPEKLAALADSDKAKDKEIKSLKEELAHLKSADLFAAPVDLDGLAFYTATLTDVAPDALRSMGDELKNKGDNVVAVVAGVNGEKANIVAVCGKEAIARGVKAGDVVREIAKLAGGGGGGRPDSAMAGCKNVDKLPDAMAQAAALVRDMIQ
;
A
#
# COMPACT_ATOMS: atom_id res chain seq x y z
N LEU A 1 28.38 -19.12 43.33
CA LEU A 1 29.02 -19.20 42.01
C LEU A 1 30.51 -19.52 42.23
N THR A 2 30.95 -20.71 41.84
CA THR A 2 32.37 -21.12 41.89
C THR A 2 33.17 -20.44 40.80
N ALA A 3 34.43 -20.07 41.02
CA ALA A 3 35.29 -19.37 40.06
C ALA A 3 35.33 -20.05 38.67
N SER A 4 35.24 -21.38 38.62
CA SER A 4 35.19 -22.19 37.38
C SER A 4 33.92 -21.86 36.55
N ASN A 5 32.75 -21.64 37.15
CA ASN A 5 31.53 -21.34 36.43
C ASN A 5 31.57 -19.92 35.85
N VAL A 6 32.22 -18.98 36.55
CA VAL A 6 32.40 -17.60 36.05
C VAL A 6 33.33 -17.61 34.84
N LEU A 7 34.43 -18.32 34.90
CA LEU A 7 35.36 -18.45 33.77
C LEU A 7 34.68 -19.08 32.54
N ALA A 8 33.93 -20.18 32.74
CA ALA A 8 33.20 -20.83 31.65
C ALA A 8 32.21 -19.86 30.97
N HIS A 9 31.49 -19.07 31.76
CA HIS A 9 30.54 -18.06 31.24
C HIS A 9 31.27 -16.96 30.43
N ILE A 10 32.43 -16.47 30.93
CA ILE A 10 33.23 -15.49 30.22
C ILE A 10 33.72 -16.04 28.87
N TYR A 11 34.25 -17.27 28.83
CA TYR A 11 34.70 -17.89 27.58
C TYR A 11 33.57 -18.11 26.60
N GLN A 12 32.38 -18.47 27.07
CA GLN A 12 31.19 -18.60 26.22
C GLN A 12 30.75 -17.23 25.63
N ALA A 13 30.75 -16.19 26.44
CA ALA A 13 30.41 -14.84 25.99
C ALA A 13 31.44 -14.31 24.97
N ASP A 14 32.73 -14.52 25.23
CA ASP A 14 33.82 -14.13 24.33
C ASP A 14 33.71 -14.87 23.00
N GLY A 15 33.42 -16.16 23.02
CA GLY A 15 33.19 -16.98 21.81
C GLY A 15 32.01 -16.48 20.99
N MET A 16 30.88 -16.07 21.62
CA MET A 16 29.74 -15.50 20.93
C MET A 16 30.06 -14.13 20.30
N LEU A 17 30.78 -13.27 21.03
CA LEU A 17 31.20 -11.96 20.52
C LEU A 17 32.19 -12.10 19.36
N SER A 18 33.18 -13.02 19.48
CA SER A 18 34.13 -13.30 18.41
C SER A 18 33.42 -13.87 17.18
N GLY A 19 32.43 -14.75 17.37
CA GLY A 19 31.63 -15.29 16.28
C GLY A 19 30.82 -14.17 15.55
N ALA A 20 30.20 -13.27 16.30
CA ALA A 20 29.47 -12.12 15.74
C ALA A 20 30.43 -11.16 15.00
N ALA A 21 31.59 -10.89 15.55
CA ALA A 21 32.62 -10.06 14.92
C ALA A 21 33.09 -10.64 13.60
N ALA A 22 33.33 -11.97 13.56
CA ALA A 22 33.70 -12.66 12.33
C ALA A 22 32.62 -12.59 11.24
N MET A 23 31.34 -12.74 11.58
CA MET A 23 30.23 -12.59 10.64
C MET A 23 30.17 -11.19 10.04
N LEU A 24 30.45 -10.16 10.83
CA LEU A 24 30.44 -8.75 10.41
C LEU A 24 31.82 -8.29 9.85
N ARG A 25 32.78 -9.15 9.77
CA ARG A 25 34.18 -8.85 9.35
C ARG A 25 34.74 -7.64 10.09
N SER A 26 34.56 -7.61 11.42
CA SER A 26 35.03 -6.53 12.30
C SER A 26 35.77 -7.08 13.50
N ALA A 27 36.48 -6.23 14.23
CA ALA A 27 37.00 -6.57 15.54
C ALA A 27 35.88 -6.54 16.60
N VAL A 28 36.03 -7.25 17.72
CA VAL A 28 35.00 -7.34 18.77
C VAL A 28 34.68 -5.97 19.35
N HIS A 29 35.68 -5.10 19.50
CA HIS A 29 35.47 -3.75 20.05
C HIS A 29 34.72 -2.80 19.10
N ASP A 30 34.72 -3.07 17.78
CA ASP A 30 34.00 -2.27 16.76
C ASP A 30 32.56 -2.75 16.52
N LEU A 31 32.15 -3.87 17.15
CA LEU A 31 30.82 -4.44 16.98
C LEU A 31 29.69 -3.43 17.18
N PRO A 32 29.67 -2.61 18.25
CA PRO A 32 28.58 -1.66 18.47
C PRO A 32 28.44 -0.65 17.32
N GLU A 33 29.55 -0.09 16.85
CA GLU A 33 29.56 0.85 15.73
C GLU A 33 29.14 0.19 14.43
N LYS A 34 29.62 -1.04 14.18
CA LYS A 34 29.27 -1.80 12.98
C LYS A 34 27.80 -2.17 12.94
N LEU A 35 27.22 -2.55 14.09
CA LEU A 35 25.80 -2.86 14.20
C LEU A 35 24.95 -1.60 14.02
N ALA A 36 25.34 -0.47 14.59
CA ALA A 36 24.66 0.81 14.38
C ALA A 36 24.65 1.20 12.90
N ALA A 37 25.81 1.15 12.25
CA ALA A 37 25.94 1.44 10.83
C ALA A 37 25.11 0.50 9.95
N LEU A 38 25.04 -0.79 10.32
CA LEU A 38 24.23 -1.79 9.62
C LEU A 38 22.73 -1.46 9.76
N ALA A 39 22.29 -1.15 10.97
CA ALA A 39 20.90 -0.78 11.25
C ALA A 39 20.47 0.50 10.50
N ASP A 40 21.37 1.50 10.42
CA ASP A 40 21.08 2.73 9.68
C ASP A 40 21.10 2.49 8.15
N SER A 41 22.00 1.65 7.65
CA SER A 41 22.03 1.22 6.24
C SER A 41 20.77 0.45 5.87
N ASP A 42 20.26 -0.41 6.75
CA ASP A 42 19.06 -1.19 6.52
C ASP A 42 17.82 -0.30 6.44
N LYS A 43 17.68 0.65 7.38
CA LYS A 43 16.63 1.68 7.33
C LYS A 43 16.70 2.54 6.06
N ALA A 44 17.90 2.89 5.60
CA ALA A 44 18.07 3.66 4.38
C ALA A 44 17.62 2.86 3.14
N LYS A 45 17.98 1.57 3.06
CA LYS A 45 17.55 0.67 2.00
C LYS A 45 16.04 0.46 2.00
N ASP A 46 15.43 0.27 3.15
CA ASP A 46 13.97 0.13 3.26
C ASP A 46 13.25 1.38 2.75
N LYS A 47 13.78 2.57 3.07
CA LYS A 47 13.25 3.83 2.60
C LYS A 47 13.41 3.99 1.08
N GLU A 48 14.55 3.59 0.53
CA GLU A 48 14.82 3.62 -0.91
C GLU A 48 13.93 2.62 -1.65
N ILE A 49 13.79 1.39 -1.16
CA ILE A 49 12.88 0.38 -1.71
C ILE A 49 11.44 0.89 -1.72
N LYS A 50 11.00 1.56 -0.63
CA LYS A 50 9.67 2.16 -0.56
C LYS A 50 9.50 3.24 -1.63
N SER A 51 10.45 4.14 -1.76
CA SER A 51 10.43 5.23 -2.76
C SER A 51 10.42 4.69 -4.20
N LEU A 52 11.26 3.70 -4.49
CA LEU A 52 11.32 3.08 -5.83
C LEU A 52 10.03 2.32 -6.17
N LYS A 53 9.40 1.68 -5.20
CA LYS A 53 8.10 1.03 -5.39
C LYS A 53 6.99 2.04 -5.67
N GLU A 54 7.01 3.19 -4.99
CA GLU A 54 6.07 4.29 -5.22
C GLU A 54 6.26 4.88 -6.62
N GLU A 55 7.49 5.10 -7.05
CA GLU A 55 7.81 5.60 -8.39
C GLU A 55 7.40 4.62 -9.49
N LEU A 56 7.69 3.33 -9.32
CA LEU A 56 7.25 2.27 -10.23
C LEU A 56 5.72 2.18 -10.34
N ALA A 57 5.02 2.32 -9.22
CA ALA A 57 3.57 2.33 -9.20
C ALA A 57 3.02 3.55 -9.94
N HIS A 58 3.64 4.71 -9.77
CA HIS A 58 3.31 5.95 -10.48
C HIS A 58 3.47 5.81 -12.00
N LEU A 59 4.61 5.28 -12.45
CA LEU A 59 4.88 5.05 -13.87
C LEU A 59 3.89 4.07 -14.50
N LYS A 60 3.58 2.96 -13.81
CA LYS A 60 2.60 1.98 -14.27
C LYS A 60 1.17 2.54 -14.28
N SER A 61 0.83 3.44 -13.37
CA SER A 61 -0.51 4.02 -13.30
C SER A 61 -0.76 5.07 -14.39
N ALA A 62 0.27 5.76 -14.88
CA ALA A 62 0.12 6.80 -15.89
C ALA A 62 -0.55 6.27 -17.18
N ASP A 63 -0.15 5.08 -17.64
CA ASP A 63 -0.74 4.43 -18.80
C ASP A 63 -2.17 3.90 -18.53
N LEU A 64 -2.41 3.37 -17.32
CA LEU A 64 -3.72 2.83 -16.92
C LEU A 64 -4.78 3.93 -16.75
N PHE A 65 -4.36 5.15 -16.43
CA PHE A 65 -5.24 6.30 -16.26
C PHE A 65 -5.23 7.26 -17.46
N ALA A 66 -4.70 6.82 -18.61
CA ALA A 66 -4.62 7.64 -19.82
C ALA A 66 -6.01 7.91 -20.45
N ALA A 67 -6.94 6.96 -20.33
CA ALA A 67 -8.27 7.07 -20.93
C ALA A 67 -9.35 6.70 -19.89
N PRO A 68 -10.13 7.68 -19.42
CA PRO A 68 -11.30 7.39 -18.57
C PRO A 68 -12.43 6.76 -19.40
N VAL A 69 -13.23 5.93 -18.74
CA VAL A 69 -14.51 5.50 -19.28
C VAL A 69 -15.54 6.57 -18.97
N ASP A 70 -16.27 7.03 -19.99
CA ASP A 70 -17.36 7.97 -19.78
C ASP A 70 -18.57 7.26 -19.19
N LEU A 71 -19.01 7.70 -18.03
CA LEU A 71 -20.24 7.25 -17.37
C LEU A 71 -21.19 8.46 -17.25
N ASP A 72 -22.00 8.67 -18.29
CA ASP A 72 -22.99 9.76 -18.35
C ASP A 72 -22.37 11.16 -18.05
N GLY A 73 -21.17 11.43 -18.58
CA GLY A 73 -20.44 12.68 -18.41
C GLY A 73 -19.49 12.69 -17.20
N LEU A 74 -19.45 11.62 -16.40
CA LEU A 74 -18.44 11.42 -15.36
C LEU A 74 -17.25 10.63 -15.93
N ALA A 75 -16.05 11.12 -15.69
CA ALA A 75 -14.81 10.45 -16.06
C ALA A 75 -14.46 9.36 -15.04
N PHE A 76 -14.74 8.11 -15.39
CA PHE A 76 -14.50 6.96 -14.53
C PHE A 76 -13.13 6.33 -14.81
N TYR A 77 -12.33 6.21 -13.77
CA TYR A 77 -11.02 5.55 -13.79
C TYR A 77 -11.05 4.30 -12.93
N THR A 78 -10.53 3.20 -13.45
CA THR A 78 -10.37 1.97 -12.68
C THR A 78 -9.03 1.31 -12.99
N ALA A 79 -8.35 0.84 -11.97
CA ALA A 79 -7.11 0.08 -12.13
C ALA A 79 -6.88 -0.87 -10.96
N THR A 80 -6.18 -1.97 -11.24
CA THR A 80 -5.65 -2.88 -10.23
C THR A 80 -4.14 -2.92 -10.35
N LEU A 81 -3.47 -2.58 -9.26
CA LEU A 81 -2.01 -2.50 -9.14
C LEU A 81 -1.49 -3.58 -8.20
N THR A 82 -0.30 -4.07 -8.44
CA THR A 82 0.38 -5.05 -7.57
C THR A 82 1.53 -4.39 -6.83
N ASP A 83 1.80 -4.83 -5.60
CA ASP A 83 2.91 -4.37 -4.76
C ASP A 83 2.88 -2.87 -4.43
N VAL A 84 1.67 -2.31 -4.28
CA VAL A 84 1.46 -0.90 -3.95
C VAL A 84 1.05 -0.75 -2.48
N ALA A 85 1.79 0.06 -1.74
CA ALA A 85 1.46 0.37 -0.35
C ALA A 85 0.14 1.16 -0.25
N PRO A 86 -0.63 0.99 0.85
CA PRO A 86 -1.91 1.70 1.03
C PRO A 86 -1.80 3.23 0.95
N ASP A 87 -0.69 3.80 1.43
CA ASP A 87 -0.45 5.25 1.38
C ASP A 87 -0.21 5.73 -0.05
N ALA A 88 0.55 4.98 -0.85
CA ALA A 88 0.77 5.29 -2.27
C ALA A 88 -0.54 5.20 -3.06
N LEU A 89 -1.37 4.19 -2.76
CA LEU A 89 -2.69 4.03 -3.37
C LEU A 89 -3.61 5.23 -3.07
N ARG A 90 -3.55 5.75 -1.84
CA ARG A 90 -4.28 6.96 -1.44
C ARG A 90 -3.79 8.20 -2.19
N SER A 91 -2.48 8.39 -2.28
CA SER A 91 -1.88 9.51 -3.04
C SER A 91 -2.30 9.49 -4.51
N MET A 92 -2.31 8.32 -5.15
CA MET A 92 -2.82 8.15 -6.51
C MET A 92 -4.30 8.51 -6.64
N GLY A 93 -5.12 8.12 -5.66
CA GLY A 93 -6.52 8.51 -5.60
C GLY A 93 -6.67 10.04 -5.55
N ASP A 94 -5.93 10.71 -4.69
CA ASP A 94 -5.96 12.16 -4.55
C ASP A 94 -5.50 12.88 -5.85
N GLU A 95 -4.51 12.35 -6.54
CA GLU A 95 -4.08 12.87 -7.85
C GLU A 95 -5.16 12.72 -8.92
N LEU A 96 -5.82 11.57 -8.99
CA LEU A 96 -6.94 11.35 -9.92
C LEU A 96 -8.09 12.30 -9.63
N LYS A 97 -8.44 12.51 -8.36
CA LYS A 97 -9.45 13.47 -7.94
C LYS A 97 -9.13 14.89 -8.40
N ASN A 98 -7.85 15.28 -8.40
CA ASN A 98 -7.39 16.61 -8.82
C ASN A 98 -7.46 16.82 -10.34
N LYS A 99 -7.73 15.79 -11.16
CA LYS A 99 -7.90 15.92 -12.61
C LYS A 99 -9.20 16.64 -13.01
N GLY A 100 -10.22 16.62 -12.15
CA GLY A 100 -11.47 17.32 -12.44
C GLY A 100 -12.56 17.08 -11.40
N ASP A 101 -13.58 17.92 -11.41
CA ASP A 101 -14.74 17.80 -10.52
C ASP A 101 -15.70 16.65 -10.93
N ASN A 102 -15.67 16.23 -12.20
CA ASN A 102 -16.46 15.12 -12.75
C ASN A 102 -15.74 13.75 -12.66
N VAL A 103 -14.70 13.63 -11.87
CA VAL A 103 -13.92 12.40 -11.77
C VAL A 103 -14.51 11.44 -10.73
N VAL A 104 -14.59 10.17 -11.11
CA VAL A 104 -14.77 9.03 -10.20
C VAL A 104 -13.64 8.05 -10.44
N ALA A 105 -12.87 7.73 -9.43
CA ALA A 105 -11.80 6.75 -9.59
C ALA A 105 -11.90 5.65 -8.52
N VAL A 106 -11.68 4.41 -8.95
CA VAL A 106 -11.62 3.23 -8.09
C VAL A 106 -10.33 2.50 -8.40
N VAL A 107 -9.41 2.51 -7.46
CA VAL A 107 -8.08 1.89 -7.62
C VAL A 107 -7.89 0.83 -6.55
N ALA A 108 -7.52 -0.36 -6.98
CA ALA A 108 -7.19 -1.47 -6.10
C ALA A 108 -5.68 -1.71 -6.07
N GLY A 109 -5.14 -1.96 -4.89
CA GLY A 109 -3.75 -2.36 -4.67
C GLY A 109 -3.69 -3.72 -4.02
N VAL A 110 -3.04 -4.68 -4.66
CA VAL A 110 -2.80 -6.02 -4.14
C VAL A 110 -1.41 -6.09 -3.55
N ASN A 111 -1.30 -6.56 -2.31
CA ASN A 111 -0.02 -6.75 -1.62
C ASN A 111 -0.03 -8.10 -0.90
N GLY A 112 0.52 -9.13 -1.55
CA GLY A 112 0.45 -10.51 -1.10
C GLY A 112 -1.00 -11.01 -1.05
N GLU A 113 -1.43 -11.50 0.12
CA GLU A 113 -2.78 -12.03 0.35
C GLU A 113 -3.81 -10.95 0.75
N LYS A 114 -3.42 -9.69 0.78
CA LYS A 114 -4.27 -8.56 1.15
C LYS A 114 -4.43 -7.61 -0.02
N ALA A 115 -5.62 -7.05 -0.15
CA ALA A 115 -5.88 -5.99 -1.10
C ALA A 115 -6.50 -4.77 -0.40
N ASN A 116 -6.22 -3.60 -0.92
CA ASN A 116 -6.85 -2.35 -0.51
C ASN A 116 -7.50 -1.71 -1.73
N ILE A 117 -8.66 -1.13 -1.54
CA ILE A 117 -9.39 -0.40 -2.58
C ILE A 117 -9.52 1.04 -2.10
N VAL A 118 -9.18 1.98 -2.96
CA VAL A 118 -9.43 3.41 -2.77
C VAL A 118 -10.46 3.85 -3.80
N ALA A 119 -11.48 4.55 -3.36
CA ALA A 119 -12.37 5.28 -4.25
C ALA A 119 -12.28 6.77 -3.95
N VAL A 120 -12.32 7.58 -5.00
CA VAL A 120 -12.38 9.03 -4.91
C VAL A 120 -13.45 9.56 -5.86
N CYS A 121 -14.13 10.62 -5.44
CA CYS A 121 -15.18 11.30 -6.19
C CYS A 121 -14.92 12.80 -6.20
N GLY A 122 -15.00 13.41 -7.37
CA GLY A 122 -15.02 14.85 -7.53
C GLY A 122 -16.35 15.47 -7.08
N LYS A 123 -16.40 16.78 -7.02
CA LYS A 123 -17.59 17.50 -6.49
C LYS A 123 -18.84 17.28 -7.32
N GLU A 124 -18.70 17.22 -8.64
CA GLU A 124 -19.82 16.98 -9.57
C GLU A 124 -20.37 15.56 -9.39
N ALA A 125 -19.49 14.56 -9.27
CA ALA A 125 -19.90 13.19 -9.02
C ALA A 125 -20.69 13.06 -7.70
N ILE A 126 -20.23 13.74 -6.65
CA ILE A 126 -20.92 13.76 -5.35
C ILE A 126 -22.28 14.45 -5.48
N ALA A 127 -22.39 15.56 -6.22
CA ALA A 127 -23.64 16.26 -6.45
C ALA A 127 -24.65 15.38 -7.21
N ARG A 128 -24.19 14.46 -8.03
CA ARG A 128 -24.98 13.48 -8.79
C ARG A 128 -25.24 12.18 -8.02
N GLY A 129 -24.94 12.14 -6.72
CA GLY A 129 -25.27 11.04 -5.81
C GLY A 129 -24.14 10.01 -5.62
N VAL A 130 -23.06 10.05 -6.41
CA VAL A 130 -21.95 9.09 -6.30
C VAL A 130 -21.03 9.47 -5.14
N LYS A 131 -20.97 8.62 -4.12
CA LYS A 131 -20.15 8.84 -2.92
C LYS A 131 -19.07 7.75 -2.81
N ALA A 132 -17.82 8.16 -2.67
CA ALA A 132 -16.69 7.26 -2.56
C ALA A 132 -16.84 6.20 -1.45
N GLY A 133 -17.42 6.60 -0.30
CA GLY A 133 -17.69 5.69 0.81
C GLY A 133 -18.67 4.56 0.48
N ASP A 134 -19.66 4.84 -0.33
CA ASP A 134 -20.67 3.85 -0.75
C ASP A 134 -20.10 2.94 -1.84
N VAL A 135 -19.42 3.52 -2.83
CA VAL A 135 -18.71 2.77 -3.90
C VAL A 135 -17.73 1.78 -3.30
N VAL A 136 -16.84 2.23 -2.42
CA VAL A 136 -15.83 1.37 -1.79
C VAL A 136 -16.47 0.27 -0.96
N ARG A 137 -17.57 0.56 -0.26
CA ARG A 137 -18.27 -0.40 0.58
C ARG A 137 -18.89 -1.53 -0.24
N GLU A 138 -19.55 -1.20 -1.34
CA GLU A 138 -20.17 -2.22 -2.19
C GLU A 138 -19.11 -3.10 -2.88
N ILE A 139 -18.06 -2.51 -3.42
CA ILE A 139 -16.96 -3.27 -4.05
C ILE A 139 -16.24 -4.16 -3.01
N ALA A 140 -15.99 -3.62 -1.81
CA ALA A 140 -15.33 -4.39 -0.76
C ALA A 140 -16.17 -5.58 -0.27
N LYS A 141 -17.51 -5.45 -0.20
CA LYS A 141 -18.40 -6.56 0.12
C LYS A 141 -18.24 -7.71 -0.86
N LEU A 142 -18.16 -7.43 -2.17
CA LEU A 142 -17.97 -8.43 -3.21
C LEU A 142 -16.64 -9.18 -3.04
N ALA A 143 -15.59 -8.47 -2.60
CA ALA A 143 -14.26 -9.04 -2.34
C ALA A 143 -14.08 -9.55 -0.89
N GLY A 144 -15.17 -9.75 -0.14
CA GLY A 144 -15.12 -10.27 1.23
C GLY A 144 -14.40 -9.37 2.23
N GLY A 145 -14.46 -8.09 2.02
CA GLY A 145 -13.83 -7.07 2.83
C GLY A 145 -14.80 -6.05 3.41
N GLY A 146 -14.28 -4.95 3.88
CA GLY A 146 -15.08 -3.85 4.42
C GLY A 146 -14.26 -2.59 4.62
N GLY A 147 -14.95 -1.48 4.63
CA GLY A 147 -14.34 -0.16 4.80
C GLY A 147 -15.37 0.92 4.55
N GLY A 148 -14.89 2.12 4.33
CA GLY A 148 -15.70 3.30 4.10
C GLY A 148 -14.85 4.55 4.21
N GLY A 149 -15.49 5.67 4.26
CA GLY A 149 -14.81 6.96 4.36
C GLY A 149 -15.76 8.10 4.09
N ARG A 150 -15.19 9.21 3.68
CA ARG A 150 -15.92 10.41 3.30
C ARG A 150 -16.52 10.26 1.91
N PRO A 151 -17.50 11.13 1.55
CA PRO A 151 -18.07 11.12 0.20
C PRO A 151 -17.05 11.38 -0.91
N ASP A 152 -16.00 12.12 -0.61
CA ASP A 152 -14.96 12.54 -1.56
C ASP A 152 -13.77 11.57 -1.66
N SER A 153 -13.52 10.77 -0.60
CA SER A 153 -12.41 9.82 -0.55
C SER A 153 -12.68 8.74 0.50
N ALA A 154 -12.52 7.49 0.12
CA ALA A 154 -12.75 6.35 0.98
C ALA A 154 -11.80 5.19 0.66
N MET A 155 -11.55 4.35 1.65
CA MET A 155 -10.69 3.16 1.52
C MET A 155 -11.32 1.96 2.21
N ALA A 156 -11.14 0.78 1.63
CA ALA A 156 -11.50 -0.50 2.21
C ALA A 156 -10.38 -1.52 2.07
N GLY A 157 -10.32 -2.44 3.03
CA GLY A 157 -9.46 -3.62 2.94
C GLY A 157 -10.27 -4.82 2.46
N CYS A 158 -9.68 -5.65 1.61
CA CYS A 158 -10.26 -6.88 1.10
C CYS A 158 -9.38 -8.08 1.48
N LYS A 159 -10.03 -9.17 1.88
CA LYS A 159 -9.35 -10.41 2.28
C LYS A 159 -9.28 -11.43 1.16
N ASN A 160 -10.20 -11.38 0.19
CA ASN A 160 -10.27 -12.29 -0.94
C ASN A 160 -9.72 -11.62 -2.20
N VAL A 161 -8.42 -11.77 -2.42
CA VAL A 161 -7.73 -11.22 -3.59
C VAL A 161 -8.25 -11.83 -4.88
N ASP A 162 -8.62 -13.11 -4.87
CA ASP A 162 -9.14 -13.84 -6.05
C ASP A 162 -10.47 -13.26 -6.59
N LYS A 163 -11.30 -12.69 -5.70
CA LYS A 163 -12.56 -12.05 -6.08
C LYS A 163 -12.42 -10.57 -6.47
N LEU A 164 -11.24 -10.01 -6.30
CA LEU A 164 -11.00 -8.60 -6.57
C LEU A 164 -11.20 -8.23 -8.06
N PRO A 165 -10.73 -9.01 -9.05
CA PRO A 165 -10.95 -8.70 -10.47
C PRO A 165 -12.44 -8.61 -10.82
N ASP A 166 -13.25 -9.56 -10.33
CA ASP A 166 -14.69 -9.57 -10.55
C ASP A 166 -15.39 -8.39 -9.89
N ALA A 167 -14.97 -8.03 -8.68
CA ALA A 167 -15.48 -6.88 -7.95
C ALA A 167 -15.12 -5.55 -8.66
N MET A 168 -13.90 -5.44 -9.18
CA MET A 168 -13.45 -4.27 -9.93
C MET A 168 -14.15 -4.15 -11.30
N ALA A 169 -14.44 -5.26 -11.97
CA ALA A 169 -15.20 -5.27 -13.22
C ALA A 169 -16.64 -4.74 -13.03
N GLN A 170 -17.23 -4.94 -11.85
CA GLN A 170 -18.55 -4.43 -11.51
C GLN A 170 -18.57 -2.97 -11.06
N ALA A 171 -17.39 -2.37 -10.81
CA ALA A 171 -17.29 -1.01 -10.29
C ALA A 171 -17.96 0.04 -11.18
N ALA A 172 -17.83 -0.07 -12.50
CA ALA A 172 -18.46 0.84 -13.45
C ALA A 172 -19.99 0.74 -13.42
N ALA A 173 -20.55 -0.45 -13.33
CA ALA A 173 -22.01 -0.67 -13.21
C ALA A 173 -22.53 -0.12 -11.89
N LEU A 174 -21.84 -0.40 -10.78
CA LEU A 174 -22.21 0.13 -9.46
C LEU A 174 -22.21 1.68 -9.42
N VAL A 175 -21.20 2.30 -10.02
CA VAL A 175 -21.15 3.77 -10.11
C VAL A 175 -22.30 4.31 -10.95
N ARG A 176 -22.64 3.67 -12.09
CA ARG A 176 -23.73 4.08 -12.96
C ARG A 176 -25.08 3.97 -12.23
N ASP A 177 -25.31 2.92 -11.45
CA ASP A 177 -26.54 2.73 -10.67
C ASP A 177 -26.71 3.77 -9.55
N MET A 178 -25.62 4.42 -9.14
CA MET A 178 -25.65 5.49 -8.13
C MET A 178 -25.88 6.89 -8.71
N ILE A 179 -25.73 7.07 -10.02
CA ILE A 179 -25.97 8.36 -10.69
C ILE A 179 -27.47 8.66 -10.72
N GLN A 180 -27.85 9.82 -10.18
CA GLN A 180 -29.20 10.37 -10.15
C GLN A 180 -29.36 11.53 -11.13
#